data_8f3d3860deb2e79b212b94288c700af0
#
_entry.id   8f3d3860deb2e79b212b94288c700af0
#
_cell.length_a   1.000
_cell.length_b   1.000
_cell.length_c   1.000
_cell.angle_alpha   90.00
_cell.angle_beta   90.00
_cell.angle_gamma   90.00
#
_symmetry.space_group_name_H-M   'P 1'
#
loop_
_entity.id
_entity.type
_entity.pdbx_description
1 polymer ?
#
loop_
_entity_poly.entity_id
_entity_poly.type
_entity_poly.pdbx_seq_one_letter_code
_entity_poly.pdbx_strand_id
1 'polypeptide(L)'
;MATTTCTRFTDEFQLYEELGKGAFSVVRRCVKLCTGQEYAAKIINTKKLSARDHQKLEREARICRLLKHSNIVRLHDSISEEGFHYLLFDLVTGGELFEDIVAREYYSEADASHCIQQILEAVLHCHQMGVVHRDLKPENLLLASKCKNAAVKLADFGLAIEVQGDQQAWFGFAGTPGYLSPEVLRKEAYGKPVDIWACGVILYILLVGYPPFWDEDQHKLYQQIKAGAYDFPSPEWDTVTPEAKNLINQMLTINPAKRITAQEALKHPWVCQRSTVASMMHRQETVECLKKFNARRKLKGAILTTMLVSRNFSAKSLLNKKADVKPQTNSTKNSIVTSPKGNIPSPALEPQTTVIHNPVDRTKESSDSSNTTVEDEDVKARKQEIIKITEQLIEAINNGDFEAYAKICDAGLTSFEPEALGNLVEGMDFHRFYFENLLAKNSKPIHTTILNPHVHLIGEDAACIAYIRLTQFVDGQGRPRSSQSEETRVWHRRDSKWQNIHFHCSGAPAAPLQ
;
A
#
# COMPACT_ATOMS: atom_id res chain seq x y z
N MET A 1 20.43 1.21 50.93
CA MET A 1 19.32 1.70 50.09
C MET A 1 19.92 2.13 48.75
N ALA A 2 19.76 1.34 47.71
CA ALA A 2 20.20 1.72 46.36
C ALA A 2 19.16 2.69 45.80
N THR A 3 19.50 3.94 45.69
CA THR A 3 18.75 4.95 44.93
C THR A 3 18.80 4.56 43.49
N THR A 4 17.71 4.01 42.99
CA THR A 4 17.50 3.83 41.55
C THR A 4 17.32 5.22 40.96
N THR A 5 18.42 5.84 40.52
CA THR A 5 18.36 7.04 39.68
C THR A 5 17.71 6.64 38.38
N CYS A 6 16.49 7.10 38.14
CA CYS A 6 15.81 6.99 36.85
C CYS A 6 16.59 7.89 35.88
N THR A 7 17.56 7.30 35.17
CA THR A 7 18.34 8.02 34.16
C THR A 7 17.44 8.27 32.94
N ARG A 8 17.44 9.52 32.45
CA ARG A 8 16.69 9.89 31.25
C ARG A 8 17.37 9.28 30.02
N PHE A 9 16.58 8.91 29.02
CA PHE A 9 17.10 8.41 27.75
C PHE A 9 18.17 9.34 27.17
N THR A 10 17.94 10.65 27.19
CA THR A 10 18.86 11.68 26.69
C THR A 10 20.17 11.80 27.49
N ASP A 11 20.23 11.30 28.71
CA ASP A 11 21.44 11.28 29.53
C ASP A 11 22.37 10.12 29.16
N GLU A 12 21.81 9.04 28.57
CA GLU A 12 22.56 7.85 28.20
C GLU A 12 22.77 7.71 26.69
N PHE A 13 21.89 8.30 25.86
CA PHE A 13 21.87 8.10 24.41
C PHE A 13 21.83 9.41 23.64
N GLN A 14 22.67 9.51 22.60
CA GLN A 14 22.64 10.57 21.59
C GLN A 14 21.84 10.12 20.38
N LEU A 15 20.83 10.92 19.97
CA LEU A 15 20.03 10.68 18.76
C LEU A 15 20.69 11.27 17.51
N TYR A 16 20.57 10.53 16.40
CA TYR A 16 21.07 10.92 15.08
C TYR A 16 19.93 10.92 14.05
N GLU A 17 20.21 10.53 12.80
CA GLU A 17 19.29 10.58 11.67
C GLU A 17 18.03 9.70 11.87
N GLU A 18 16.96 10.08 11.18
CA GLU A 18 15.72 9.31 11.11
C GLU A 18 15.92 8.11 10.16
N LEU A 19 15.57 6.92 10.64
CA LEU A 19 15.60 5.67 9.89
C LEU A 19 14.23 5.29 9.35
N GLY A 20 13.16 5.75 10.00
CA GLY A 20 11.79 5.44 9.59
C GLY A 20 10.75 6.18 10.43
N LYS A 21 9.54 6.29 9.90
CA LYS A 21 8.44 7.00 10.55
C LYS A 21 7.15 6.19 10.47
N GLY A 22 6.51 5.98 11.63
CA GLY A 22 5.18 5.40 11.75
C GLY A 22 4.14 6.45 12.16
N ALA A 23 2.89 6.03 12.29
CA ALA A 23 1.78 6.92 12.64
C ALA A 23 1.97 7.65 13.98
N PHE A 24 2.50 6.97 14.99
CA PHE A 24 2.74 7.50 16.34
C PHE A 24 4.17 7.32 16.83
N SER A 25 5.08 6.86 15.95
CA SER A 25 6.46 6.57 16.30
C SER A 25 7.42 7.08 15.23
N VAL A 26 8.65 7.36 15.66
CA VAL A 26 9.79 7.66 14.77
C VAL A 26 10.92 6.73 15.17
N VAL A 27 11.59 6.11 14.20
CA VAL A 27 12.78 5.30 14.44
C VAL A 27 14.01 6.14 14.07
N ARG A 28 14.96 6.26 14.99
CA ARG A 28 16.20 7.02 14.78
C ARG A 28 17.41 6.19 15.18
N ARG A 29 18.54 6.41 14.50
CA ARG A 29 19.82 5.89 14.98
C ARG A 29 20.18 6.61 16.28
N CYS A 30 20.66 5.87 17.26
CA CYS A 30 21.20 6.44 18.49
C CYS A 30 22.47 5.71 18.91
N VAL A 31 23.28 6.41 19.71
CA VAL A 31 24.56 5.91 20.23
C VAL A 31 24.53 6.00 21.74
N LYS A 32 24.89 4.92 22.43
CA LYS A 32 25.06 4.91 23.87
C LYS A 32 26.34 5.63 24.26
N LEU A 33 26.24 6.72 25.01
CA LEU A 33 27.35 7.64 25.29
C LEU A 33 28.52 6.95 26.01
N CYS A 34 28.23 6.02 26.94
CA CYS A 34 29.28 5.36 27.73
C CYS A 34 30.04 4.26 26.98
N THR A 35 29.45 3.65 25.92
CA THR A 35 30.05 2.54 25.19
C THR A 35 30.36 2.82 23.72
N GLY A 36 29.76 3.86 23.16
CA GLY A 36 29.81 4.15 21.74
C GLY A 36 28.99 3.17 20.86
N GLN A 37 28.22 2.28 21.48
CA GLN A 37 27.44 1.28 20.73
C GLN A 37 26.21 1.90 20.10
N GLU A 38 25.93 1.50 18.86
CA GLU A 38 24.83 2.01 18.04
C GLU A 38 23.59 1.13 18.15
N TYR A 39 22.41 1.78 18.13
CA TYR A 39 21.09 1.15 18.18
C TYR A 39 20.09 1.88 17.27
N ALA A 40 18.98 1.23 16.96
CA ALA A 40 17.78 1.84 16.40
C ALA A 40 16.78 2.11 17.54
N ALA A 41 16.52 3.38 17.84
CA ALA A 41 15.55 3.78 18.86
C ALA A 41 14.18 4.04 18.21
N LYS A 42 13.19 3.21 18.52
CA LYS A 42 11.77 3.45 18.18
C LYS A 42 11.18 4.34 19.27
N ILE A 43 10.95 5.60 18.94
CA ILE A 43 10.49 6.67 19.84
C ILE A 43 8.98 6.82 19.65
N ILE A 44 8.21 6.58 20.69
CA ILE A 44 6.74 6.57 20.67
C ILE A 44 6.22 7.69 21.55
N ASN A 45 5.36 8.56 21.00
CA ASN A 45 4.71 9.63 21.77
C ASN A 45 3.51 9.07 22.51
N THR A 46 3.65 8.82 23.82
CA THR A 46 2.63 8.20 24.66
C THR A 46 1.46 9.13 24.99
N LYS A 47 1.66 10.46 24.96
CA LYS A 47 0.57 11.45 25.20
C LYS A 47 -0.52 11.41 24.12
N LYS A 48 -0.23 10.83 22.96
CA LYS A 48 -1.16 10.70 21.83
C LYS A 48 -1.80 9.32 21.71
N LEU A 49 -1.41 8.38 22.55
CA LEU A 49 -1.91 7.01 22.50
C LEU A 49 -3.23 6.87 23.28
N SER A 50 -4.17 6.11 22.69
CA SER A 50 -5.33 5.61 23.42
C SER A 50 -4.92 4.55 24.45
N ALA A 51 -5.78 4.26 25.44
CA ALA A 51 -5.54 3.18 26.39
C ALA A 51 -5.28 1.82 25.70
N ARG A 52 -5.97 1.58 24.59
CA ARG A 52 -5.79 0.37 23.76
C ARG A 52 -4.41 0.33 23.08
N ASP A 53 -3.90 1.48 22.63
CA ASP A 53 -2.59 1.54 22.00
C ASP A 53 -1.44 1.44 23.01
N HIS A 54 -1.64 1.90 24.26
CA HIS A 54 -0.72 1.63 25.35
C HIS A 54 -0.60 0.12 25.64
N GLN A 55 -1.72 -0.60 25.70
CA GLN A 55 -1.70 -2.05 25.88
C GLN A 55 -0.98 -2.78 24.73
N LYS A 56 -1.14 -2.29 23.48
CA LYS A 56 -0.38 -2.84 22.33
C LYS A 56 1.12 -2.62 22.48
N LEU A 57 1.53 -1.42 22.87
CA LEU A 57 2.93 -1.07 23.09
C LEU A 57 3.57 -1.95 24.18
N GLU A 58 2.89 -2.10 25.31
CA GLU A 58 3.37 -2.97 26.40
C GLU A 58 3.49 -4.43 25.94
N ARG A 59 2.51 -4.91 25.17
CA ARG A 59 2.56 -6.26 24.59
C ARG A 59 3.71 -6.42 23.61
N GLU A 60 3.93 -5.46 22.68
CA GLU A 60 5.05 -5.47 21.73
C GLU A 60 6.39 -5.54 22.49
N ALA A 61 6.59 -4.68 23.49
CA ALA A 61 7.80 -4.66 24.30
C ALA A 61 8.01 -5.99 25.06
N ARG A 62 6.94 -6.57 25.63
CA ARG A 62 7.00 -7.85 26.33
C ARG A 62 7.39 -8.98 25.39
N ILE A 63 6.75 -9.07 24.21
CA ILE A 63 7.05 -10.08 23.19
C ILE A 63 8.50 -9.93 22.71
N CYS A 64 8.95 -8.73 22.36
CA CYS A 64 10.31 -8.51 21.90
C CYS A 64 11.38 -8.88 22.94
N ARG A 65 11.08 -8.73 24.23
CA ARG A 65 12.00 -9.16 25.31
C ARG A 65 12.18 -10.69 25.37
N LEU A 66 11.16 -11.46 25.00
CA LEU A 66 11.21 -12.93 24.95
C LEU A 66 12.06 -13.44 23.80
N LEU A 67 12.05 -12.70 22.66
CA LEU A 67 12.64 -13.17 21.41
C LEU A 67 14.13 -12.79 21.31
N LYS A 68 14.99 -13.80 21.43
CA LYS A 68 16.46 -13.64 21.32
C LYS A 68 16.99 -14.66 20.33
N HIS A 69 17.12 -14.25 19.07
CA HIS A 69 17.56 -15.12 17.97
C HIS A 69 18.37 -14.31 16.95
N SER A 70 19.35 -14.96 16.28
CA SER A 70 20.22 -14.33 15.27
C SER A 70 19.45 -13.75 14.09
N ASN A 71 18.31 -14.35 13.74
CA ASN A 71 17.45 -13.94 12.64
C ASN A 71 16.22 -13.12 13.08
N ILE A 72 16.24 -12.54 14.28
CA ILE A 72 15.23 -11.62 14.78
C ILE A 72 15.92 -10.33 15.23
N VAL A 73 15.32 -9.18 14.94
CA VAL A 73 15.79 -7.88 15.44
C VAL A 73 15.59 -7.85 16.95
N ARG A 74 16.70 -7.79 17.70
CA ARG A 74 16.71 -7.90 19.16
C ARG A 74 16.31 -6.59 19.82
N LEU A 75 15.43 -6.63 20.80
CA LEU A 75 15.18 -5.53 21.73
C LEU A 75 16.22 -5.59 22.87
N HIS A 76 17.03 -4.53 23.02
CA HIS A 76 18.05 -4.41 24.05
C HIS A 76 17.52 -3.73 25.31
N ASP A 77 16.69 -2.69 25.14
CA ASP A 77 16.13 -1.94 26.27
C ASP A 77 14.79 -1.31 25.94
N SER A 78 14.05 -0.96 26.99
CA SER A 78 12.73 -0.32 26.90
C SER A 78 12.62 0.72 28.02
N ILE A 79 12.70 1.99 27.67
CA ILE A 79 12.77 3.13 28.59
C ILE A 79 11.48 3.93 28.47
N SER A 80 10.80 4.13 29.62
CA SER A 80 9.60 4.96 29.70
C SER A 80 9.93 6.28 30.38
N GLU A 81 9.56 7.37 29.71
CA GLU A 81 9.66 8.73 30.26
C GLU A 81 8.31 9.45 30.16
N GLU A 82 8.22 10.63 30.81
CA GLU A 82 6.99 11.42 30.72
C GLU A 82 6.71 11.85 29.27
N GLY A 83 5.70 11.23 28.67
CA GLY A 83 5.22 11.53 27.30
C GLY A 83 5.90 10.78 26.17
N PHE A 84 6.94 9.97 26.47
CA PHE A 84 7.64 9.17 25.47
C PHE A 84 8.01 7.78 25.98
N HIS A 85 8.02 6.81 25.05
CA HIS A 85 8.53 5.48 25.29
C HIS A 85 9.57 5.14 24.21
N TYR A 86 10.74 4.65 24.63
CA TYR A 86 11.87 4.33 23.78
C TYR A 86 12.09 2.82 23.79
N LEU A 87 12.04 2.20 22.61
CA LEU A 87 12.44 0.80 22.41
C LEU A 87 13.75 0.77 21.64
N LEU A 88 14.79 0.20 22.24
CA LEU A 88 16.14 0.11 21.67
C LEU A 88 16.36 -1.24 21.00
N PHE A 89 16.45 -1.23 19.69
CA PHE A 89 16.65 -2.42 18.87
C PHE A 89 18.06 -2.48 18.27
N ASP A 90 18.46 -3.65 17.77
CA ASP A 90 19.60 -3.80 16.87
C ASP A 90 19.55 -2.73 15.78
N LEU A 91 20.68 -2.07 15.49
CA LEU A 91 20.79 -1.25 14.30
C LEU A 91 21.00 -2.15 13.08
N VAL A 92 20.03 -2.20 12.20
CA VAL A 92 20.02 -3.00 10.97
C VAL A 92 20.28 -2.06 9.80
N THR A 93 21.39 -2.25 9.07
CA THR A 93 21.86 -1.29 8.06
C THR A 93 21.82 -1.83 6.63
N GLY A 94 21.46 -3.11 6.45
CA GLY A 94 21.46 -3.77 5.14
C GLY A 94 20.24 -3.45 4.26
N GLY A 95 19.20 -2.80 4.83
CA GLY A 95 17.95 -2.54 4.10
C GLY A 95 17.04 -3.77 4.02
N GLU A 96 16.06 -3.71 3.14
CA GLU A 96 15.12 -4.82 2.93
C GLU A 96 15.74 -5.95 2.09
N LEU A 97 15.48 -7.21 2.47
CA LEU A 97 15.97 -8.40 1.76
C LEU A 97 15.63 -8.38 0.27
N PHE A 98 14.41 -8.01 -0.09
CA PHE A 98 13.96 -8.01 -1.49
C PHE A 98 14.60 -6.91 -2.35
N GLU A 99 15.08 -5.84 -1.75
CA GLU A 99 15.85 -4.81 -2.44
C GLU A 99 17.28 -5.27 -2.70
N ASP A 100 17.88 -5.93 -1.72
CA ASP A 100 19.23 -6.49 -1.86
C ASP A 100 19.25 -7.57 -2.95
N ILE A 101 18.24 -8.44 -3.04
CA ILE A 101 18.14 -9.45 -4.11
C ILE A 101 18.15 -8.79 -5.49
N VAL A 102 17.42 -7.70 -5.67
CA VAL A 102 17.37 -6.95 -6.94
C VAL A 102 18.71 -6.29 -7.28
N ALA A 103 19.48 -5.92 -6.25
CA ALA A 103 20.80 -5.31 -6.41
C ALA A 103 21.93 -6.34 -6.66
N ARG A 104 21.66 -7.64 -6.51
CA ARG A 104 22.65 -8.70 -6.74
C ARG A 104 22.85 -8.97 -8.22
N GLU A 105 24.08 -9.22 -8.62
CA GLU A 105 24.42 -9.65 -9.98
C GLU A 105 24.01 -11.11 -10.26
N TYR A 106 23.87 -11.91 -9.22
CA TYR A 106 23.54 -13.34 -9.29
C TYR A 106 22.55 -13.71 -8.19
N TYR A 107 21.50 -14.40 -8.58
CA TYR A 107 20.48 -14.92 -7.70
C TYR A 107 19.93 -16.25 -8.21
N SER A 108 19.89 -17.27 -7.37
CA SER A 108 19.52 -18.64 -7.71
C SER A 108 18.41 -19.17 -6.78
N GLU A 109 17.88 -20.34 -7.11
CA GLU A 109 16.97 -21.08 -6.24
C GLU A 109 17.64 -21.48 -4.91
N ALA A 110 18.95 -21.77 -4.92
CA ALA A 110 19.71 -22.02 -3.69
C ALA A 110 19.79 -20.77 -2.80
N ASP A 111 19.87 -19.57 -3.39
CA ASP A 111 19.81 -18.32 -2.62
C ASP A 111 18.42 -18.13 -2.00
N ALA A 112 17.34 -18.41 -2.74
CA ALA A 112 15.97 -18.40 -2.22
C ALA A 112 15.81 -19.38 -1.05
N SER A 113 16.36 -20.59 -1.18
CA SER A 113 16.39 -21.61 -0.11
C SER A 113 17.13 -21.10 1.14
N HIS A 114 18.26 -20.41 0.96
CA HIS A 114 19.00 -19.84 2.09
C HIS A 114 18.24 -18.71 2.78
N CYS A 115 17.53 -17.88 2.02
CA CYS A 115 16.69 -16.82 2.58
C CYS A 115 15.53 -17.40 3.39
N ILE A 116 14.76 -18.34 2.81
CA ILE A 116 13.60 -18.92 3.51
C ILE A 116 14.00 -19.76 4.72
N GLN A 117 15.16 -20.41 4.70
CA GLN A 117 15.68 -21.11 5.86
C GLN A 117 15.81 -20.18 7.06
N GLN A 118 16.44 -19.02 6.90
CA GLN A 118 16.64 -18.06 7.97
C GLN A 118 15.32 -17.49 8.48
N ILE A 119 14.35 -17.23 7.58
CA ILE A 119 13.00 -16.80 7.95
C ILE A 119 12.30 -17.88 8.77
N LEU A 120 12.37 -19.12 8.35
CA LEU A 120 11.78 -20.27 9.08
C LEU A 120 12.43 -20.51 10.44
N GLU A 121 13.74 -20.29 10.58
CA GLU A 121 14.45 -20.37 11.87
C GLU A 121 13.94 -19.28 12.84
N ALA A 122 13.73 -18.05 12.34
CA ALA A 122 13.12 -16.98 13.12
C ALA A 122 11.68 -17.32 13.54
N VAL A 123 10.87 -17.81 12.60
CA VAL A 123 9.46 -18.20 12.85
C VAL A 123 9.39 -19.37 13.84
N LEU A 124 10.26 -20.37 13.68
CA LEU A 124 10.34 -21.51 14.63
C LEU A 124 10.63 -21.00 16.05
N HIS A 125 11.59 -20.09 16.20
CA HIS A 125 11.91 -19.51 17.51
C HIS A 125 10.69 -18.77 18.10
N CYS A 126 9.98 -17.95 17.30
CA CYS A 126 8.75 -17.32 17.73
C CYS A 126 7.73 -18.35 18.24
N HIS A 127 7.46 -19.39 17.43
CA HIS A 127 6.48 -20.42 17.75
C HIS A 127 6.84 -21.24 18.98
N GLN A 128 8.14 -21.51 19.22
CA GLN A 128 8.64 -22.18 20.43
C GLN A 128 8.45 -21.30 21.68
N MET A 129 8.56 -19.97 21.51
CA MET A 129 8.32 -19.01 22.60
C MET A 129 6.83 -18.67 22.78
N GLY A 130 5.92 -19.35 22.06
CA GLY A 130 4.49 -19.10 22.12
C GLY A 130 4.06 -17.79 21.45
N VAL A 131 4.84 -17.29 20.48
CA VAL A 131 4.56 -16.04 19.76
C VAL A 131 4.16 -16.34 18.32
N VAL A 132 3.11 -15.70 17.84
CA VAL A 132 2.69 -15.68 16.43
C VAL A 132 2.85 -14.25 15.90
N HIS A 133 3.59 -14.08 14.80
CA HIS A 133 3.96 -12.78 14.26
C HIS A 133 2.78 -12.07 13.60
N ARG A 134 2.01 -12.75 12.78
CA ARG A 134 0.79 -12.34 12.05
C ARG A 134 0.98 -11.32 10.91
N ASP A 135 2.16 -10.74 10.74
CA ASP A 135 2.42 -9.75 9.67
C ASP A 135 3.76 -10.00 8.98
N LEU A 136 4.03 -11.29 8.65
CA LEU A 136 5.18 -11.65 7.83
C LEU A 136 4.98 -11.13 6.40
N LYS A 137 5.91 -10.29 5.96
CA LYS A 137 5.93 -9.65 4.63
C LYS A 137 7.33 -9.13 4.31
N PRO A 138 7.63 -8.80 3.04
CA PRO A 138 8.95 -8.30 2.62
C PRO A 138 9.48 -7.11 3.42
N GLU A 139 8.61 -6.17 3.81
CA GLU A 139 8.98 -4.97 4.57
C GLU A 139 9.55 -5.29 5.95
N ASN A 140 9.18 -6.43 6.52
CA ASN A 140 9.61 -6.88 7.84
C ASN A 140 10.80 -7.85 7.78
N LEU A 141 11.37 -8.08 6.60
CA LEU A 141 12.55 -8.91 6.36
C LEU A 141 13.74 -8.03 6.00
N LEU A 142 14.58 -7.77 7.00
CA LEU A 142 15.71 -6.85 6.89
C LEU A 142 17.04 -7.64 6.83
N LEU A 143 18.11 -6.98 6.37
CA LEU A 143 19.47 -7.53 6.41
C LEU A 143 20.28 -6.86 7.51
N ALA A 144 21.00 -7.65 8.29
CA ALA A 144 21.80 -7.17 9.42
C ALA A 144 22.79 -6.08 9.02
N SER A 145 23.39 -6.18 7.82
CA SER A 145 24.37 -5.22 7.29
C SER A 145 24.38 -5.25 5.76
N LYS A 146 25.11 -4.32 5.14
CA LYS A 146 25.34 -4.26 3.68
C LYS A 146 26.37 -5.30 3.18
N CYS A 147 26.90 -6.14 4.05
CA CYS A 147 27.87 -7.14 3.68
C CYS A 147 27.23 -8.26 2.85
N LYS A 148 28.01 -8.84 1.93
CA LYS A 148 27.59 -10.04 1.20
C LYS A 148 27.24 -11.16 2.19
N ASN A 149 26.10 -11.81 2.00
CA ASN A 149 25.59 -12.87 2.89
C ASN A 149 25.23 -12.40 4.32
N ALA A 150 24.89 -11.14 4.51
CA ALA A 150 24.38 -10.64 5.78
C ALA A 150 23.13 -11.45 6.21
N ALA A 151 23.00 -11.68 7.52
CA ALA A 151 21.89 -12.44 8.07
C ALA A 151 20.56 -11.71 7.83
N VAL A 152 19.53 -12.49 7.46
CA VAL A 152 18.14 -12.01 7.42
C VAL A 152 17.63 -11.85 8.85
N LYS A 153 17.00 -10.72 9.14
CA LYS A 153 16.42 -10.40 10.45
C LYS A 153 14.94 -10.05 10.31
N LEU A 154 14.11 -10.83 11.00
CA LEU A 154 12.68 -10.56 11.13
C LEU A 154 12.45 -9.38 12.08
N ALA A 155 11.65 -8.39 11.66
CA ALA A 155 11.37 -7.16 12.37
C ALA A 155 9.86 -6.94 12.54
N ASP A 156 9.49 -5.95 13.34
CA ASP A 156 8.14 -5.41 13.58
C ASP A 156 7.14 -6.42 14.17
N PHE A 157 7.14 -6.53 15.48
CA PHE A 157 6.23 -7.37 16.28
C PHE A 157 4.98 -6.60 16.76
N GLY A 158 4.63 -5.46 16.16
CA GLY A 158 3.49 -4.62 16.56
C GLY A 158 2.13 -5.33 16.45
N LEU A 159 2.02 -6.33 15.57
CA LEU A 159 0.81 -7.17 15.43
C LEU A 159 0.95 -8.54 16.10
N ALA A 160 2.08 -8.88 16.70
CA ALA A 160 2.31 -10.20 17.28
C ALA A 160 1.39 -10.48 18.49
N ILE A 161 1.10 -11.76 18.69
CA ILE A 161 0.30 -12.26 19.82
C ILE A 161 1.02 -13.39 20.54
N GLU A 162 0.63 -13.59 21.80
CA GLU A 162 1.05 -14.74 22.61
C GLU A 162 -0.04 -15.82 22.55
N VAL A 163 0.37 -17.06 22.31
CA VAL A 163 -0.49 -18.24 22.28
C VAL A 163 0.01 -19.28 23.28
N GLN A 164 -0.90 -20.03 23.89
CA GLN A 164 -0.54 -21.11 24.80
C GLN A 164 -0.53 -22.44 24.05
N GLY A 165 0.66 -23.06 23.89
CA GLY A 165 0.82 -24.30 23.16
C GLY A 165 0.35 -24.17 21.70
N ASP A 166 -0.51 -25.09 21.26
CA ASP A 166 -1.10 -25.09 19.93
C ASP A 166 -2.58 -24.68 19.94
N GLN A 167 -3.04 -24.04 21.02
CA GLN A 167 -4.40 -23.56 21.12
C GLN A 167 -4.64 -22.45 20.11
N GLN A 168 -5.76 -22.55 19.40
CA GLN A 168 -6.23 -21.57 18.43
C GLN A 168 -7.39 -20.77 19.01
N ALA A 169 -7.44 -19.49 18.72
CA ALA A 169 -8.52 -18.58 19.09
C ALA A 169 -8.72 -17.52 18.03
N TRP A 170 -9.83 -16.84 18.08
CA TRP A 170 -10.01 -15.67 17.24
C TRP A 170 -9.37 -14.43 17.88
N PHE A 171 -8.19 -14.06 17.39
CA PHE A 171 -7.42 -12.91 17.87
C PHE A 171 -7.72 -11.59 17.10
N GLY A 172 -8.80 -11.60 16.31
CA GLY A 172 -9.18 -10.47 15.47
C GLY A 172 -8.54 -10.48 14.09
N PHE A 173 -9.06 -9.65 13.19
CA PHE A 173 -8.55 -9.48 11.83
C PHE A 173 -7.32 -8.58 11.86
N ALA A 174 -6.16 -9.11 11.51
CA ALA A 174 -4.89 -8.38 11.47
C ALA A 174 -3.92 -9.00 10.46
N GLY A 175 -3.09 -8.19 9.83
CA GLY A 175 -2.09 -8.56 8.85
C GLY A 175 -2.25 -7.80 7.52
N THR A 176 -1.36 -8.08 6.58
CA THR A 176 -1.32 -7.44 5.25
C THR A 176 -2.09 -8.28 4.23
N PRO A 177 -3.00 -7.72 3.41
CA PRO A 177 -3.96 -8.44 2.57
C PRO A 177 -3.42 -9.63 1.78
N GLY A 178 -2.33 -9.48 1.04
CA GLY A 178 -1.77 -10.54 0.19
C GLY A 178 -1.11 -11.70 0.94
N TYR A 179 -0.89 -11.55 2.25
CA TYR A 179 -0.21 -12.54 3.12
C TYR A 179 -1.15 -13.18 4.13
N LEU A 180 -2.42 -12.75 4.18
CA LEU A 180 -3.44 -13.31 5.08
C LEU A 180 -3.76 -14.75 4.73
N SER A 181 -3.89 -15.59 5.75
CA SER A 181 -4.27 -16.99 5.56
C SER A 181 -5.79 -17.16 5.40
N PRO A 182 -6.25 -18.28 4.78
CA PRO A 182 -7.67 -18.56 4.59
C PRO A 182 -8.50 -18.51 5.88
N GLU A 183 -7.98 -19.06 6.97
CA GLU A 183 -8.66 -19.11 8.27
C GLU A 183 -8.87 -17.71 8.86
N VAL A 184 -7.92 -16.78 8.71
CA VAL A 184 -8.09 -15.37 9.13
C VAL A 184 -9.16 -14.69 8.29
N LEU A 185 -9.16 -14.91 6.97
CA LEU A 185 -10.15 -14.34 6.06
C LEU A 185 -11.57 -14.89 6.27
N ARG A 186 -11.68 -16.13 6.78
CA ARG A 186 -12.96 -16.76 7.16
C ARG A 186 -13.41 -16.42 8.57
N LYS A 187 -12.59 -15.64 9.31
CA LYS A 187 -12.82 -15.29 10.72
C LYS A 187 -12.92 -16.53 11.65
N GLU A 188 -12.16 -17.56 11.32
CA GLU A 188 -12.02 -18.77 12.11
C GLU A 188 -10.97 -18.59 13.22
N ALA A 189 -10.95 -19.50 14.20
CA ALA A 189 -9.86 -19.55 15.19
C ALA A 189 -8.53 -19.86 14.48
N TYR A 190 -7.47 -19.19 14.88
CA TYR A 190 -6.16 -19.33 14.24
C TYR A 190 -5.00 -19.24 15.26
N GLY A 191 -3.80 -19.59 14.83
CA GLY A 191 -2.59 -19.56 15.65
C GLY A 191 -1.33 -19.64 14.77
N LYS A 192 -0.32 -20.39 15.19
CA LYS A 192 0.98 -20.54 14.53
C LYS A 192 0.93 -20.80 13.01
N PRO A 193 0.00 -21.59 12.47
CA PRO A 193 -0.05 -21.89 11.04
C PRO A 193 -0.20 -20.67 10.13
N VAL A 194 -0.72 -19.52 10.61
CA VAL A 194 -0.86 -18.31 9.77
C VAL A 194 0.50 -17.78 9.30
N ASP A 195 1.53 -17.90 10.15
CA ASP A 195 2.88 -17.45 9.80
C ASP A 195 3.49 -18.35 8.71
N ILE A 196 3.18 -19.66 8.73
CA ILE A 196 3.66 -20.60 7.71
C ILE A 196 3.01 -20.34 6.35
N TRP A 197 1.72 -19.98 6.33
CA TRP A 197 1.06 -19.53 5.10
C TRP A 197 1.78 -18.32 4.50
N ALA A 198 2.07 -17.30 5.31
CA ALA A 198 2.81 -16.12 4.86
C ALA A 198 4.22 -16.45 4.38
N CYS A 199 4.93 -17.41 5.03
CA CYS A 199 6.21 -17.93 4.53
C CYS A 199 6.06 -18.57 3.15
N GLY A 200 4.98 -19.30 2.89
CA GLY A 200 4.68 -19.87 1.57
C GLY A 200 4.50 -18.81 0.48
N VAL A 201 3.77 -17.73 0.80
CA VAL A 201 3.63 -16.57 -0.11
C VAL A 201 5.00 -15.93 -0.37
N ILE A 202 5.81 -15.72 0.67
CA ILE A 202 7.16 -15.14 0.56
C ILE A 202 8.06 -16.04 -0.29
N LEU A 203 8.03 -17.36 -0.07
CA LEU A 203 8.82 -18.32 -0.84
C LEU A 203 8.44 -18.30 -2.33
N TYR A 204 7.14 -18.25 -2.63
CA TYR A 204 6.66 -18.12 -4.00
C TYR A 204 7.23 -16.87 -4.68
N ILE A 205 7.17 -15.72 -4.00
CA ILE A 205 7.73 -14.46 -4.53
C ILE A 205 9.25 -14.54 -4.69
N LEU A 206 9.98 -15.16 -3.75
CA LEU A 206 11.43 -15.34 -3.84
C LEU A 206 11.83 -16.15 -5.08
N LEU A 207 11.00 -17.08 -5.56
CA LEU A 207 11.32 -17.94 -6.70
C LEU A 207 11.01 -17.32 -8.06
N VAL A 208 9.94 -16.52 -8.17
CA VAL A 208 9.48 -16.00 -9.48
C VAL A 208 9.27 -14.48 -9.53
N GLY A 209 9.34 -13.80 -8.38
CA GLY A 209 9.28 -12.33 -8.33
C GLY A 209 7.88 -11.73 -8.35
N TYR A 210 6.82 -12.52 -8.25
CA TYR A 210 5.43 -12.06 -8.12
C TYR A 210 4.65 -12.95 -7.15
N PRO A 211 3.54 -12.45 -6.54
CA PRO A 211 2.81 -13.20 -5.52
C PRO A 211 1.91 -14.29 -6.12
N PRO A 212 1.62 -15.38 -5.37
CA PRO A 212 0.72 -16.46 -5.82
C PRO A 212 -0.74 -16.02 -5.93
N PHE A 213 -1.15 -15.00 -5.18
CA PHE A 213 -2.50 -14.45 -5.18
C PHE A 213 -2.41 -12.97 -5.48
N TRP A 214 -3.11 -12.53 -6.53
CA TRP A 214 -3.13 -11.13 -6.89
C TRP A 214 -4.41 -10.75 -7.62
N ASP A 215 -5.02 -9.66 -7.20
CA ASP A 215 -6.10 -8.99 -7.91
C ASP A 215 -6.13 -7.52 -7.49
N GLU A 216 -6.62 -6.64 -8.36
CA GLU A 216 -6.82 -5.22 -8.02
C GLU A 216 -7.98 -5.06 -7.04
N ASP A 217 -9.02 -5.88 -7.21
CA ASP A 217 -10.14 -5.98 -6.29
C ASP A 217 -9.77 -6.84 -5.08
N GLN A 218 -9.71 -6.21 -3.91
CA GLN A 218 -9.41 -6.88 -2.65
C GLN A 218 -10.37 -8.03 -2.34
N HIS A 219 -11.63 -7.94 -2.75
CA HIS A 219 -12.60 -9.01 -2.53
C HIS A 219 -12.24 -10.24 -3.37
N LYS A 220 -11.87 -10.05 -4.65
CA LYS A 220 -11.43 -11.15 -5.52
C LYS A 220 -10.12 -11.77 -5.01
N LEU A 221 -9.15 -10.95 -4.59
CA LEU A 221 -7.93 -11.42 -3.92
C LEU A 221 -8.27 -12.33 -2.73
N TYR A 222 -9.19 -11.92 -1.87
CA TYR A 222 -9.60 -12.73 -0.72
C TYR A 222 -10.32 -14.02 -1.12
N GLN A 223 -11.08 -14.04 -2.22
CA GLN A 223 -11.67 -15.28 -2.74
C GLN A 223 -10.60 -16.25 -3.27
N GLN A 224 -9.60 -15.75 -4.01
CA GLN A 224 -8.47 -16.57 -4.46
C GLN A 224 -7.74 -17.22 -3.27
N ILE A 225 -7.41 -16.43 -2.23
CA ILE A 225 -6.74 -16.93 -1.03
C ILE A 225 -7.59 -17.99 -0.31
N LYS A 226 -8.90 -17.73 -0.11
CA LYS A 226 -9.81 -18.69 0.54
C LYS A 226 -9.96 -19.99 -0.23
N ALA A 227 -9.88 -19.93 -1.54
CA ALA A 227 -9.93 -21.09 -2.42
C ALA A 227 -8.59 -21.81 -2.55
N GLY A 228 -7.47 -21.17 -2.11
CA GLY A 228 -6.12 -21.65 -2.38
C GLY A 228 -5.83 -21.73 -3.88
N ALA A 229 -6.40 -20.80 -4.67
CA ALA A 229 -6.33 -20.79 -6.12
C ALA A 229 -5.03 -20.14 -6.58
N TYR A 230 -3.94 -20.90 -6.60
CA TYR A 230 -2.66 -20.55 -7.20
C TYR A 230 -2.19 -21.70 -8.07
N ASP A 231 -1.28 -21.44 -8.99
CA ASP A 231 -0.67 -22.40 -9.90
C ASP A 231 0.83 -22.13 -10.07
N PHE A 232 1.47 -22.93 -10.91
CA PHE A 232 2.88 -22.79 -11.27
C PHE A 232 2.97 -22.64 -12.79
N PRO A 233 2.68 -21.45 -13.35
CA PRO A 233 2.55 -21.26 -14.78
C PRO A 233 3.89 -21.36 -15.52
N SER A 234 3.85 -21.95 -16.73
CA SER A 234 4.96 -21.90 -17.69
C SER A 234 5.03 -20.50 -18.33
N PRO A 235 6.23 -20.03 -18.70
CA PRO A 235 7.52 -20.71 -18.63
C PRO A 235 8.27 -20.51 -17.30
N GLU A 236 7.87 -19.59 -16.44
CA GLU A 236 8.65 -19.12 -15.27
C GLU A 236 8.90 -20.25 -14.26
N TRP A 237 7.93 -21.16 -14.11
CA TRP A 237 8.01 -22.28 -13.19
C TRP A 237 8.63 -23.54 -13.77
N ASP A 238 8.92 -23.62 -15.09
CA ASP A 238 9.49 -24.81 -15.71
C ASP A 238 10.90 -25.11 -15.22
N THR A 239 11.64 -24.08 -14.83
CA THR A 239 13.01 -24.19 -14.31
C THR A 239 13.10 -24.31 -12.79
N VAL A 240 11.97 -24.28 -12.08
CA VAL A 240 11.91 -24.46 -10.63
C VAL A 240 11.80 -25.93 -10.28
N THR A 241 12.60 -26.38 -9.31
CA THR A 241 12.64 -27.78 -8.90
C THR A 241 11.30 -28.26 -8.35
N PRO A 242 10.94 -29.55 -8.56
CA PRO A 242 9.72 -30.13 -7.98
C PRO A 242 9.68 -30.05 -6.46
N GLU A 243 10.84 -30.11 -5.80
CA GLU A 243 10.98 -30.02 -4.35
C GLU A 243 10.59 -28.62 -3.83
N ALA A 244 10.97 -27.55 -4.54
CA ALA A 244 10.54 -26.19 -4.20
C ALA A 244 9.02 -26.05 -4.30
N LYS A 245 8.42 -26.52 -5.40
CA LYS A 245 6.96 -26.56 -5.60
C LYS A 245 6.25 -27.36 -4.51
N ASN A 246 6.85 -28.51 -4.13
CA ASN A 246 6.31 -29.35 -3.05
C ASN A 246 6.29 -28.62 -1.71
N LEU A 247 7.35 -27.91 -1.35
CA LEU A 247 7.41 -27.12 -0.12
C LEU A 247 6.36 -26.01 -0.11
N ILE A 248 6.19 -25.28 -1.21
CA ILE A 248 5.14 -24.26 -1.35
C ILE A 248 3.76 -24.87 -1.14
N ASN A 249 3.46 -26.00 -1.77
CA ASN A 249 2.18 -26.69 -1.62
C ASN A 249 1.89 -27.09 -0.16
N GLN A 250 2.91 -27.53 0.57
CA GLN A 250 2.78 -27.86 1.99
C GLN A 250 2.57 -26.62 2.87
N MET A 251 3.19 -25.47 2.53
CA MET A 251 3.00 -24.21 3.23
C MET A 251 1.66 -23.55 2.89
N LEU A 252 1.23 -23.58 1.63
CA LEU A 252 -0.04 -23.02 1.15
C LEU A 252 -1.21 -24.02 1.21
N THR A 253 -1.15 -24.95 2.16
CA THR A 253 -2.24 -25.88 2.45
C THR A 253 -3.38 -25.12 3.15
N ILE A 254 -4.61 -25.16 2.60
CA ILE A 254 -5.78 -24.41 3.09
C ILE A 254 -6.11 -24.80 4.54
N ASN A 255 -6.11 -26.12 4.83
CA ASN A 255 -6.40 -26.62 6.18
C ASN A 255 -5.21 -26.36 7.10
N PRO A 256 -5.31 -25.47 8.11
CA PRO A 256 -4.19 -25.14 8.98
C PRO A 256 -3.65 -26.35 9.79
N ALA A 257 -4.50 -27.34 10.10
CA ALA A 257 -4.07 -28.55 10.82
C ALA A 257 -3.25 -29.52 9.96
N LYS A 258 -3.31 -29.40 8.62
CA LYS A 258 -2.53 -30.19 7.67
C LYS A 258 -1.35 -29.41 7.08
N ARG A 259 -1.29 -28.11 7.35
CA ARG A 259 -0.20 -27.24 6.89
C ARG A 259 1.09 -27.62 7.61
N ILE A 260 2.19 -27.67 6.86
CA ILE A 260 3.52 -27.96 7.42
C ILE A 260 3.87 -26.96 8.54
N THR A 261 4.54 -27.42 9.58
CA THR A 261 5.07 -26.57 10.66
C THR A 261 6.43 -25.97 10.28
N ALA A 262 6.89 -24.94 10.99
CA ALA A 262 8.23 -24.37 10.78
C ALA A 262 9.32 -25.43 10.99
N GLN A 263 9.17 -26.29 12.00
CA GLN A 263 10.12 -27.35 12.30
C GLN A 263 10.21 -28.42 11.20
N GLU A 264 9.07 -28.79 10.61
CA GLU A 264 9.03 -29.76 9.51
C GLU A 264 9.56 -29.12 8.22
N ALA A 265 9.21 -27.85 7.94
CA ALA A 265 9.71 -27.12 6.79
C ALA A 265 11.23 -26.98 6.78
N LEU A 266 11.87 -26.78 7.94
CA LEU A 266 13.33 -26.75 8.07
C LEU A 266 13.99 -28.12 7.79
N LYS A 267 13.24 -29.22 7.94
CA LYS A 267 13.72 -30.59 7.61
C LYS A 267 13.43 -30.97 6.16
N HIS A 268 12.69 -30.15 5.41
CA HIS A 268 12.38 -30.42 4.01
C HIS A 268 13.68 -30.47 3.18
N PRO A 269 13.88 -31.46 2.29
CA PRO A 269 15.13 -31.63 1.52
C PRO A 269 15.58 -30.38 0.79
N TRP A 270 14.66 -29.62 0.22
CA TRP A 270 14.94 -28.37 -0.49
C TRP A 270 15.57 -27.29 0.41
N VAL A 271 15.32 -27.32 1.71
CA VAL A 271 15.90 -26.40 2.71
C VAL A 271 17.19 -26.99 3.31
N CYS A 272 17.13 -28.21 3.87
CA CYS A 272 18.25 -28.79 4.61
C CYS A 272 19.35 -29.43 3.72
N GLN A 273 19.01 -29.80 2.47
CA GLN A 273 19.96 -30.40 1.49
C GLN A 273 20.11 -29.46 0.26
N ARG A 274 20.07 -28.17 0.49
CA ARG A 274 20.08 -27.10 -0.54
C ARG A 274 21.16 -27.30 -1.62
N SER A 275 22.37 -27.65 -1.23
CA SER A 275 23.51 -27.82 -2.15
C SER A 275 23.32 -28.89 -3.22
N THR A 276 22.43 -29.85 -2.97
CA THR A 276 22.18 -30.99 -3.89
C THR A 276 20.78 -30.94 -4.51
N VAL A 277 19.84 -30.23 -3.91
CA VAL A 277 18.42 -30.25 -4.31
C VAL A 277 18.02 -28.92 -4.99
N ALA A 278 18.47 -27.77 -4.49
CA ALA A 278 18.12 -26.48 -5.06
C ALA A 278 19.00 -26.14 -6.27
N SER A 279 18.40 -25.59 -7.33
CA SER A 279 19.14 -25.20 -8.53
C SER A 279 20.08 -24.01 -8.25
N MET A 280 21.31 -24.10 -8.78
CA MET A 280 22.29 -23.02 -8.74
C MET A 280 22.19 -22.08 -9.95
N MET A 281 21.29 -22.33 -10.88
CA MET A 281 21.14 -21.52 -12.09
C MET A 281 20.66 -20.11 -11.74
N HIS A 282 21.30 -19.10 -12.38
CA HIS A 282 20.90 -17.70 -12.23
C HIS A 282 19.48 -17.48 -12.79
N ARG A 283 18.69 -16.75 -12.05
CA ARG A 283 17.28 -16.48 -12.34
C ARG A 283 17.07 -14.98 -12.66
N GLN A 284 17.57 -14.55 -13.83
CA GLN A 284 17.48 -13.14 -14.27
C GLN A 284 16.03 -12.65 -14.31
N GLU A 285 15.11 -13.44 -14.85
CA GLU A 285 13.69 -13.07 -14.93
C GLU A 285 13.06 -12.84 -13.56
N THR A 286 13.43 -13.66 -12.56
CA THR A 286 12.98 -13.47 -11.18
C THR A 286 13.44 -12.11 -10.63
N VAL A 287 14.70 -11.74 -10.87
CA VAL A 287 15.26 -10.44 -10.41
C VAL A 287 14.52 -9.27 -11.07
N GLU A 288 14.20 -9.35 -12.36
CA GLU A 288 13.45 -8.32 -13.08
C GLU A 288 12.00 -8.21 -12.59
N CYS A 289 11.34 -9.34 -12.34
CA CYS A 289 10.00 -9.35 -11.75
C CYS A 289 10.00 -8.78 -10.33
N LEU A 290 11.00 -9.13 -9.49
CA LEU A 290 11.19 -8.57 -8.16
C LEU A 290 11.40 -7.05 -8.20
N LYS A 291 12.13 -6.53 -9.17
CA LYS A 291 12.31 -5.08 -9.36
C LYS A 291 10.97 -4.38 -9.58
N LYS A 292 10.12 -4.93 -10.47
CA LYS A 292 8.76 -4.42 -10.71
C LYS A 292 7.87 -4.55 -9.48
N PHE A 293 7.94 -5.67 -8.78
CA PHE A 293 7.19 -5.92 -7.54
C PHE A 293 7.56 -4.92 -6.44
N ASN A 294 8.87 -4.70 -6.20
CA ASN A 294 9.36 -3.73 -5.21
C ASN A 294 8.91 -2.31 -5.54
N ALA A 295 8.96 -1.89 -6.82
CA ALA A 295 8.51 -0.58 -7.25
C ALA A 295 7.01 -0.38 -6.96
N ARG A 296 6.15 -1.34 -7.32
CA ARG A 296 4.71 -1.31 -7.04
C ARG A 296 4.40 -1.27 -5.54
N ARG A 297 5.13 -2.03 -4.73
CA ARG A 297 4.99 -2.09 -3.28
C ARG A 297 5.34 -0.74 -2.63
N LYS A 298 6.46 -0.13 -3.02
CA LYS A 298 6.88 1.20 -2.55
C LYS A 298 5.87 2.28 -2.91
N LEU A 299 5.33 2.25 -4.12
CA LEU A 299 4.30 3.19 -4.56
C LEU A 299 3.04 3.08 -3.70
N LYS A 300 2.55 1.86 -3.45
CA LYS A 300 1.41 1.63 -2.53
C LYS A 300 1.69 2.13 -1.11
N GLY A 301 2.90 1.91 -0.59
CA GLY A 301 3.34 2.40 0.72
C GLY A 301 3.37 3.93 0.80
N ALA A 302 3.90 4.60 -0.22
CA ALA A 302 3.94 6.06 -0.30
C ALA A 302 2.53 6.67 -0.33
N ILE A 303 1.61 6.10 -1.11
CA ILE A 303 0.20 6.53 -1.17
C ILE A 303 -0.47 6.41 0.21
N LEU A 304 -0.30 5.27 0.90
CA LEU A 304 -0.86 5.05 2.23
C LEU A 304 -0.28 6.03 3.27
N THR A 305 1.02 6.31 3.21
CA THR A 305 1.68 7.26 4.11
C THR A 305 1.16 8.67 3.89
N THR A 306 0.99 9.10 2.64
CA THR A 306 0.43 10.41 2.27
C THR A 306 -1.01 10.55 2.77
N MET A 307 -1.83 9.49 2.64
CA MET A 307 -3.20 9.47 3.16
C MET A 307 -3.24 9.56 4.70
N LEU A 308 -2.33 8.91 5.42
CA LEU A 308 -2.25 8.98 6.88
C LEU A 308 -1.77 10.36 7.37
N VAL A 309 -0.83 10.98 6.67
CA VAL A 309 -0.34 12.34 6.99
C VAL A 309 -1.45 13.36 6.80
N SER A 310 -2.20 13.30 5.70
CA SER A 310 -3.34 14.20 5.45
C SER A 310 -4.47 14.05 6.48
N ARG A 311 -4.79 12.81 6.92
CA ARG A 311 -5.73 12.58 8.05
C ARG A 311 -5.28 13.23 9.35
N ASN A 312 -3.97 13.22 9.65
CA ASN A 312 -3.41 13.86 10.85
C ASN A 312 -3.42 15.39 10.78
N PHE A 313 -3.30 16.00 9.59
CA PHE A 313 -3.43 17.45 9.42
C PHE A 313 -4.89 17.91 9.61
N SER A 314 -5.87 17.17 9.08
CA SER A 314 -7.29 17.47 9.25
C SER A 314 -7.73 17.40 10.72
N ALA A 315 -7.24 16.41 11.48
CA ALA A 315 -7.52 16.30 12.91
C ALA A 315 -6.94 17.46 13.75
N LYS A 316 -5.83 18.07 13.33
CA LYS A 316 -5.25 19.23 14.02
C LYS A 316 -6.00 20.54 13.76
N SER A 317 -6.63 20.69 12.60
CA SER A 317 -7.41 21.89 12.25
C SER A 317 -8.75 21.93 12.99
N LEU A 318 -9.33 20.79 13.31
CA LEU A 318 -10.61 20.68 14.03
C LEU A 318 -10.50 21.02 15.54
N LEU A 319 -9.30 20.94 16.14
CA LEU A 319 -9.09 21.25 17.55
C LEU A 319 -8.94 22.77 17.83
N ASN A 320 -8.75 23.59 16.81
CA ASN A 320 -8.55 25.03 16.97
C ASN A 320 -9.78 25.91 16.67
N LYS A 321 -10.95 25.33 16.35
CA LYS A 321 -12.20 26.07 16.14
C LYS A 321 -13.31 25.54 17.06
N LYS A 322 -13.26 25.89 18.34
CA LYS A 322 -14.41 25.91 19.25
C LYS A 322 -14.41 27.23 19.99
N ALA A 323 -15.01 28.24 19.39
CA ALA A 323 -15.64 29.37 20.09
C ALA A 323 -16.60 30.06 19.12
N ASP A 324 -17.87 30.12 19.57
CA ASP A 324 -18.95 31.05 19.18
C ASP A 324 -19.59 30.94 17.78
N VAL A 325 -20.88 30.57 17.74
CA VAL A 325 -22.05 31.44 17.59
C VAL A 325 -23.34 30.61 17.40
N LYS A 326 -24.43 31.09 17.98
CA LYS A 326 -25.79 30.54 18.04
C LYS A 326 -26.60 30.70 16.74
N PRO A 327 -27.76 30.01 16.61
CA PRO A 327 -28.45 29.78 15.34
C PRO A 327 -29.53 30.82 15.05
N GLN A 328 -29.87 31.01 13.76
CA GLN A 328 -31.15 31.57 13.36
C GLN A 328 -31.80 30.81 12.19
N THR A 329 -33.09 30.61 12.36
CA THR A 329 -34.09 29.94 11.57
C THR A 329 -34.63 30.74 10.39
N ASN A 330 -35.13 30.06 9.36
CA ASN A 330 -36.40 30.20 8.60
C ASN A 330 -36.17 29.97 7.09
N SER A 331 -36.77 29.00 6.56
CA SER A 331 -38.10 28.65 6.05
C SER A 331 -38.41 29.05 4.61
N THR A 332 -38.88 28.04 3.87
CA THR A 332 -39.93 27.99 2.82
C THR A 332 -39.60 28.40 1.37
N LYS A 333 -39.82 27.62 0.38
CA LYS A 333 -40.95 27.08 -0.35
C LYS A 333 -40.61 26.61 -1.77
N ASN A 334 -41.30 25.54 -2.15
CA ASN A 334 -41.52 24.90 -3.44
C ASN A 334 -41.61 25.76 -4.69
N SER A 335 -41.17 25.20 -5.83
CA SER A 335 -42.03 25.12 -7.02
C SER A 335 -41.55 24.09 -8.04
N ILE A 336 -42.49 23.29 -8.50
CA ILE A 336 -42.47 22.30 -9.59
C ILE A 336 -42.66 23.08 -10.91
N VAL A 337 -41.95 22.74 -12.01
CA VAL A 337 -42.50 22.83 -13.37
C VAL A 337 -41.82 21.83 -14.33
N THR A 338 -42.65 21.19 -15.07
CA THR A 338 -42.61 20.16 -16.09
C THR A 338 -41.83 20.47 -17.37
N SER A 339 -41.41 19.39 -18.02
CA SER A 339 -40.85 19.32 -19.40
C SER A 339 -41.79 19.76 -20.49
N PRO A 340 -41.31 20.07 -21.69
CA PRO A 340 -41.78 19.33 -22.85
C PRO A 340 -40.72 18.90 -23.87
N LYS A 341 -41.07 17.87 -24.61
CA LYS A 341 -40.38 17.24 -25.77
C LYS A 341 -40.31 18.18 -26.98
N GLY A 342 -39.23 18.06 -27.76
CA GLY A 342 -39.13 18.66 -29.08
C GLY A 342 -37.95 18.12 -29.88
N ASN A 343 -38.22 17.78 -31.12
CA ASN A 343 -37.49 17.00 -32.12
C ASN A 343 -36.11 17.50 -32.55
N ILE A 344 -35.34 16.53 -33.07
CA ILE A 344 -33.97 16.49 -33.59
C ILE A 344 -33.80 17.26 -34.89
N PRO A 345 -32.62 17.85 -35.15
CA PRO A 345 -31.80 17.41 -36.28
C PRO A 345 -30.34 17.11 -35.87
N SER A 346 -29.72 16.16 -36.57
CA SER A 346 -28.34 15.73 -36.36
C SER A 346 -27.35 16.87 -36.54
N PRO A 347 -26.43 17.04 -35.58
CA PRO A 347 -25.32 17.94 -35.75
C PRO A 347 -23.98 17.19 -35.84
N ALA A 348 -22.99 17.95 -36.33
CA ALA A 348 -21.59 17.61 -36.42
C ALA A 348 -21.05 17.04 -35.11
N LEU A 349 -20.17 16.06 -35.24
CA LEU A 349 -19.46 15.41 -34.13
C LEU A 349 -18.65 16.45 -33.35
N GLU A 350 -19.17 16.88 -32.21
CA GLU A 350 -18.41 17.61 -31.21
C GLU A 350 -17.68 16.67 -30.27
N PRO A 351 -16.53 17.04 -29.70
CA PRO A 351 -15.82 16.23 -28.71
C PRO A 351 -16.75 15.97 -27.52
N GLN A 352 -16.96 14.71 -27.17
CA GLN A 352 -17.84 14.32 -26.06
C GLN A 352 -17.08 13.52 -25.02
N THR A 353 -17.33 13.82 -23.74
CA THR A 353 -16.87 13.05 -22.61
C THR A 353 -18.04 12.27 -22.02
N THR A 354 -17.88 10.97 -21.82
CA THR A 354 -18.92 10.10 -21.26
C THR A 354 -18.38 9.35 -20.03
N VAL A 355 -19.19 9.22 -18.99
CA VAL A 355 -18.84 8.43 -17.79
C VAL A 355 -19.62 7.12 -17.79
N ILE A 356 -18.90 6.01 -17.60
CA ILE A 356 -19.50 4.68 -17.47
C ILE A 356 -19.13 4.11 -16.10
N HIS A 357 -20.15 3.75 -15.31
CA HIS A 357 -20.01 3.08 -14.03
C HIS A 357 -20.17 1.58 -14.19
N ASN A 358 -19.47 0.79 -13.37
CA ASN A 358 -19.58 -0.68 -13.37
C ASN A 358 -21.02 -1.11 -12.99
N PRO A 359 -21.63 -2.08 -13.72
CA PRO A 359 -23.00 -2.55 -13.44
C PRO A 359 -23.18 -3.23 -12.09
N VAL A 360 -22.08 -3.57 -11.36
CA VAL A 360 -22.12 -4.31 -10.08
C VAL A 360 -22.67 -3.47 -8.91
N ASP A 361 -22.69 -2.15 -9.04
CA ASP A 361 -23.27 -1.27 -8.00
C ASP A 361 -24.81 -1.17 -8.03
N ARG A 362 -25.47 -1.87 -8.97
CA ARG A 362 -26.95 -1.83 -9.10
C ARG A 362 -27.72 -2.98 -8.44
N THR A 363 -27.06 -3.95 -7.82
CA THR A 363 -27.73 -5.09 -7.19
C THR A 363 -27.51 -5.16 -5.70
N LYS A 364 -27.98 -4.16 -4.95
CA LYS A 364 -28.40 -4.28 -3.54
C LYS A 364 -29.37 -3.16 -3.19
N GLU A 365 -30.48 -3.11 -3.89
CA GLU A 365 -31.72 -2.57 -3.35
C GLU A 365 -32.72 -3.71 -3.26
N SER A 366 -32.67 -4.46 -2.17
CA SER A 366 -33.80 -5.23 -1.69
C SER A 366 -34.07 -4.79 -0.25
N SER A 367 -35.17 -4.04 -0.12
CA SER A 367 -36.06 -3.93 1.05
C SER A 367 -35.40 -4.11 2.42
N ASP A 368 -34.95 -2.98 3.02
CA ASP A 368 -35.39 -2.68 4.38
C ASP A 368 -35.47 -1.15 4.54
N SER A 369 -36.63 -0.72 4.94
CA SER A 369 -37.02 0.66 5.16
C SER A 369 -36.32 1.25 6.38
N SER A 370 -36.02 2.55 6.26
CA SER A 370 -35.75 3.54 7.30
C SER A 370 -34.30 3.78 7.69
N ASN A 371 -33.93 5.06 7.48
CA ASN A 371 -32.76 5.82 7.89
C ASN A 371 -31.60 5.90 6.91
N THR A 372 -31.81 6.45 5.71
CA THR A 372 -30.77 7.22 5.00
C THR A 372 -30.57 8.52 5.78
N THR A 373 -29.44 8.63 6.49
CA THR A 373 -29.08 9.87 7.19
C THR A 373 -28.71 10.92 6.16
N VAL A 374 -29.00 12.19 6.45
CA VAL A 374 -28.64 13.37 5.62
C VAL A 374 -27.14 13.39 5.27
N GLU A 375 -26.30 12.76 6.08
CA GLU A 375 -24.86 12.59 5.88
C GLU A 375 -24.50 11.71 4.67
N ASP A 376 -25.29 10.69 4.34
CA ASP A 376 -25.03 9.79 3.20
C ASP A 376 -25.37 10.47 1.85
N GLU A 377 -26.36 11.33 1.82
CA GLU A 377 -26.74 12.11 0.62
C GLU A 377 -25.70 13.21 0.32
N ASP A 378 -25.15 13.88 1.33
CA ASP A 378 -24.09 14.88 1.17
C ASP A 378 -22.80 14.25 0.64
N VAL A 379 -22.39 13.10 1.17
CA VAL A 379 -21.22 12.33 0.69
C VAL A 379 -21.39 11.93 -0.78
N LYS A 380 -22.58 11.50 -1.18
CA LYS A 380 -22.89 11.11 -2.56
C LYS A 380 -22.86 12.31 -3.50
N ALA A 381 -23.44 13.43 -3.07
CA ALA A 381 -23.44 14.70 -3.84
C ALA A 381 -22.02 15.21 -4.08
N ARG A 382 -21.18 15.21 -3.04
CA ARG A 382 -19.77 15.63 -3.13
C ARG A 382 -18.94 14.72 -4.03
N LYS A 383 -19.16 13.40 -4.04
CA LYS A 383 -18.50 12.49 -4.98
C LYS A 383 -18.89 12.77 -6.43
N GLN A 384 -20.17 13.07 -6.68
CA GLN A 384 -20.64 13.44 -8.02
C GLN A 384 -20.06 14.79 -8.49
N GLU A 385 -19.88 15.74 -7.57
CA GLU A 385 -19.23 17.01 -7.86
C GLU A 385 -17.78 16.82 -8.36
N ILE A 386 -17.01 15.92 -7.71
CA ILE A 386 -15.64 15.59 -8.13
C ILE A 386 -15.61 14.90 -9.50
N ILE A 387 -16.52 13.98 -9.77
CA ILE A 387 -16.63 13.33 -11.09
C ILE A 387 -16.91 14.38 -12.15
N LYS A 388 -17.89 15.26 -11.92
CA LYS A 388 -18.29 16.31 -12.87
C LYS A 388 -17.17 17.31 -13.17
N ILE A 389 -16.41 17.75 -12.16
CA ILE A 389 -15.29 18.67 -12.40
C ILE A 389 -14.12 17.97 -13.10
N THR A 390 -13.95 16.65 -12.90
CA THR A 390 -13.00 15.85 -13.65
C THR A 390 -13.39 15.72 -15.11
N GLU A 391 -14.69 15.55 -15.42
CA GLU A 391 -15.21 15.58 -16.79
C GLU A 391 -14.91 16.92 -17.47
N GLN A 392 -15.20 18.03 -16.79
CA GLN A 392 -14.94 19.39 -17.33
C GLN A 392 -13.46 19.62 -17.62
N LEU A 393 -12.56 19.12 -16.74
CA LEU A 393 -11.12 19.21 -16.97
C LEU A 393 -10.68 18.41 -18.19
N ILE A 394 -11.19 17.18 -18.36
CA ILE A 394 -10.89 16.35 -19.53
C ILE A 394 -11.46 16.98 -20.80
N GLU A 395 -12.62 17.59 -20.73
CA GLU A 395 -13.22 18.32 -21.85
C GLU A 395 -12.36 19.51 -22.28
N ALA A 396 -11.81 20.28 -21.33
CA ALA A 396 -10.84 21.34 -21.63
C ALA A 396 -9.59 20.80 -22.35
N ILE A 397 -9.08 19.63 -21.93
CA ILE A 397 -7.95 18.97 -22.59
C ILE A 397 -8.33 18.53 -24.02
N ASN A 398 -9.49 17.89 -24.20
CA ASN A 398 -9.95 17.40 -25.50
C ASN A 398 -10.18 18.54 -26.52
N ASN A 399 -10.59 19.70 -26.04
CA ASN A 399 -10.82 20.91 -26.85
C ASN A 399 -9.55 21.75 -27.08
N GLY A 400 -8.43 21.40 -26.43
CA GLY A 400 -7.22 22.22 -26.47
C GLY A 400 -7.38 23.59 -25.81
N ASP A 401 -8.34 23.73 -24.87
CA ASP A 401 -8.64 24.98 -24.17
C ASP A 401 -7.79 25.10 -22.90
N PHE A 402 -6.61 25.70 -23.06
CA PHE A 402 -5.70 25.92 -21.93
C PHE A 402 -6.28 26.89 -20.88
N GLU A 403 -7.07 27.88 -21.27
CA GLU A 403 -7.64 28.84 -20.32
C GLU A 403 -8.67 28.16 -19.39
N ALA A 404 -9.54 27.31 -19.96
CA ALA A 404 -10.47 26.51 -19.18
C ALA A 404 -9.73 25.54 -18.26
N TYR A 405 -8.69 24.86 -18.77
CA TYR A 405 -7.85 23.95 -17.99
C TYR A 405 -7.17 24.67 -16.81
N ALA A 406 -6.54 25.82 -17.06
CA ALA A 406 -5.83 26.60 -16.04
C ALA A 406 -6.76 27.16 -14.94
N LYS A 407 -8.05 27.39 -15.24
CA LYS A 407 -9.04 27.81 -14.23
C LYS A 407 -9.42 26.68 -13.26
N ILE A 408 -9.28 25.42 -13.69
CA ILE A 408 -9.61 24.22 -12.90
C ILE A 408 -8.38 23.71 -12.14
N CYS A 409 -7.18 24.00 -12.61
CA CYS A 409 -5.93 23.57 -11.99
C CYS A 409 -5.36 24.64 -11.03
N ASP A 410 -4.66 24.18 -9.99
CA ASP A 410 -3.84 25.06 -9.13
C ASP A 410 -2.62 25.55 -9.90
N ALA A 411 -2.19 26.79 -9.66
CA ALA A 411 -0.99 27.34 -10.30
C ALA A 411 0.31 26.55 -9.97
N GLY A 412 0.34 25.91 -8.80
CA GLY A 412 1.41 25.01 -8.36
C GLY A 412 1.09 23.53 -8.61
N LEU A 413 0.27 23.20 -9.63
CA LEU A 413 -0.03 21.83 -10.01
C LEU A 413 1.24 21.00 -10.14
N THR A 414 1.24 19.81 -9.54
CA THR A 414 2.30 18.82 -9.75
C THR A 414 1.78 17.66 -10.57
N SER A 415 2.60 17.10 -11.46
CA SER A 415 2.19 15.93 -12.23
C SER A 415 3.32 14.93 -12.49
N PHE A 416 2.93 13.65 -12.60
CA PHE A 416 3.71 12.61 -13.24
C PHE A 416 2.99 12.21 -14.52
N GLU A 417 3.61 12.45 -15.66
CA GLU A 417 3.05 12.16 -16.98
C GLU A 417 4.05 11.36 -17.80
N PRO A 418 3.58 10.48 -18.71
CA PRO A 418 4.45 9.71 -19.59
C PRO A 418 5.39 10.60 -20.43
N GLU A 419 4.92 11.78 -20.82
CA GLU A 419 5.64 12.78 -21.60
C GLU A 419 6.83 13.38 -20.85
N ALA A 420 6.76 13.40 -19.51
CA ALA A 420 7.85 13.88 -18.64
C ALA A 420 8.91 12.81 -18.34
N LEU A 421 8.79 11.62 -18.94
CA LEU A 421 9.75 10.50 -18.80
C LEU A 421 10.03 10.10 -17.35
N GLY A 422 9.00 10.19 -16.49
CA GLY A 422 9.08 9.84 -15.05
C GLY A 422 9.58 10.95 -14.14
N ASN A 423 9.82 12.15 -14.66
CA ASN A 423 10.13 13.31 -13.84
C ASN A 423 8.87 13.96 -13.27
N LEU A 424 8.98 14.54 -12.08
CA LEU A 424 7.94 15.38 -11.51
C LEU A 424 7.91 16.71 -12.25
N VAL A 425 6.73 17.07 -12.76
CA VAL A 425 6.46 18.40 -13.34
C VAL A 425 5.81 19.27 -12.26
N GLU A 426 6.23 20.52 -12.17
CA GLU A 426 5.66 21.52 -11.26
C GLU A 426 5.21 22.76 -12.05
N GLY A 427 4.02 23.26 -11.72
CA GLY A 427 3.44 24.45 -12.32
C GLY A 427 2.78 24.19 -13.67
N MET A 428 2.41 25.28 -14.36
CA MET A 428 1.55 25.25 -15.55
C MET A 428 2.31 25.36 -16.89
N ASP A 429 3.61 25.69 -16.88
CA ASP A 429 4.36 25.99 -18.12
C ASP A 429 4.53 24.75 -19.00
N PHE A 430 4.80 23.58 -18.40
CA PHE A 430 4.87 22.31 -19.12
C PHE A 430 3.54 21.96 -19.80
N HIS A 431 2.43 22.12 -19.10
CA HIS A 431 1.10 21.88 -19.63
C HIS A 431 0.76 22.86 -20.75
N ARG A 432 1.07 24.16 -20.58
CA ARG A 432 0.88 25.18 -21.61
C ARG A 432 1.59 24.81 -22.91
N PHE A 433 2.86 24.35 -22.80
CA PHE A 433 3.62 23.91 -23.97
C PHE A 433 2.90 22.82 -24.76
N TYR A 434 2.28 21.84 -24.06
CA TYR A 434 1.52 20.75 -24.71
C TYR A 434 0.24 21.27 -25.36
N PHE A 435 -0.49 22.15 -24.70
CA PHE A 435 -1.69 22.76 -25.27
C PHE A 435 -1.38 23.55 -26.54
N GLU A 436 -0.35 24.37 -26.53
CA GLU A 436 0.02 25.23 -27.66
C GLU A 436 0.64 24.47 -28.83
N ASN A 437 1.39 23.40 -28.59
CA ASN A 437 2.17 22.73 -29.62
C ASN A 437 1.58 21.40 -30.09
N LEU A 438 0.83 20.69 -29.27
CA LEU A 438 0.30 19.36 -29.58
C LEU A 438 -1.24 19.34 -29.68
N LEU A 439 -1.95 19.88 -28.72
CA LEU A 439 -3.41 19.79 -28.65
C LEU A 439 -4.09 20.78 -29.60
N ALA A 440 -3.59 22.01 -29.69
CA ALA A 440 -4.18 23.06 -30.54
C ALA A 440 -4.07 22.77 -32.05
N LYS A 441 -3.11 21.95 -32.50
CA LYS A 441 -2.86 21.62 -33.91
C LYS A 441 -3.63 20.39 -34.41
N ASN A 442 -4.19 19.60 -33.54
CA ASN A 442 -4.94 18.38 -33.88
C ASN A 442 -6.44 18.55 -33.66
N SER A 443 -7.05 19.42 -34.43
CA SER A 443 -8.49 19.74 -34.38
C SER A 443 -9.38 18.62 -34.94
N LYS A 444 -9.35 17.40 -34.38
CA LYS A 444 -10.30 16.35 -34.74
C LYS A 444 -11.05 15.87 -33.51
N PRO A 445 -12.33 15.51 -33.65
CA PRO A 445 -13.14 15.14 -32.51
C PRO A 445 -12.52 13.96 -31.79
N ILE A 446 -12.18 14.20 -30.55
CA ILE A 446 -11.71 13.20 -29.61
C ILE A 446 -12.90 12.81 -28.75
N HIS A 447 -13.25 11.54 -28.76
CA HIS A 447 -14.23 11.01 -27.82
C HIS A 447 -13.50 10.39 -26.63
N THR A 448 -13.82 10.85 -25.43
CA THR A 448 -13.24 10.33 -24.20
C THR A 448 -14.31 9.70 -23.33
N THR A 449 -14.02 8.50 -22.82
CA THR A 449 -14.85 7.82 -21.84
C THR A 449 -14.09 7.67 -20.54
N ILE A 450 -14.68 8.13 -19.43
CA ILE A 450 -14.21 7.89 -18.08
C ILE A 450 -14.85 6.59 -17.61
N LEU A 451 -14.03 5.57 -17.37
CA LEU A 451 -14.49 4.26 -16.93
C LEU A 451 -14.22 4.10 -15.44
N ASN A 452 -15.23 3.61 -14.71
CA ASN A 452 -15.15 3.21 -13.31
C ASN A 452 -14.53 4.27 -12.40
N PRO A 453 -15.00 5.53 -12.40
CA PRO A 453 -14.47 6.55 -11.52
C PRO A 453 -14.71 6.17 -10.06
N HIS A 454 -13.64 6.19 -9.27
CA HIS A 454 -13.70 5.95 -7.84
C HIS A 454 -13.22 7.17 -7.08
N VAL A 455 -14.12 7.78 -6.29
CA VAL A 455 -13.84 9.01 -5.54
C VAL A 455 -13.67 8.71 -4.05
N HIS A 456 -12.53 9.11 -3.52
CA HIS A 456 -12.24 9.15 -2.10
C HIS A 456 -12.34 10.60 -1.60
N LEU A 457 -13.30 10.90 -0.74
CA LEU A 457 -13.36 12.18 -0.05
C LEU A 457 -12.36 12.18 1.12
N ILE A 458 -11.56 13.22 1.22
CA ILE A 458 -10.51 13.38 2.23
C ILE A 458 -10.86 14.60 3.09
N GLY A 459 -11.73 14.40 4.08
CA GLY A 459 -12.29 15.49 4.87
C GLY A 459 -13.29 16.32 4.06
N GLU A 460 -13.41 17.62 4.39
CA GLU A 460 -14.39 18.52 3.74
C GLU A 460 -13.84 19.18 2.48
N ASP A 461 -12.53 19.42 2.41
CA ASP A 461 -11.91 20.29 1.42
C ASP A 461 -10.92 19.55 0.50
N ALA A 462 -10.82 18.22 0.55
CA ALA A 462 -9.97 17.46 -0.35
C ALA A 462 -10.64 16.18 -0.86
N ALA A 463 -10.25 15.76 -2.07
CA ALA A 463 -10.69 14.52 -2.67
C ALA A 463 -9.61 13.92 -3.58
N CYS A 464 -9.64 12.61 -3.75
CA CYS A 464 -8.84 11.90 -4.73
C CYS A 464 -9.77 11.08 -5.62
N ILE A 465 -9.61 11.18 -6.94
CA ILE A 465 -10.34 10.37 -7.91
C ILE A 465 -9.34 9.52 -8.71
N ALA A 466 -9.64 8.23 -8.83
CA ALA A 466 -8.94 7.30 -9.71
C ALA A 466 -9.91 6.76 -10.76
N TYR A 467 -9.48 6.69 -12.01
CA TYR A 467 -10.31 6.25 -13.12
C TYR A 467 -9.46 5.75 -14.30
N ILE A 468 -10.10 5.04 -15.21
CA ILE A 468 -9.51 4.70 -16.51
C ILE A 468 -10.03 5.68 -17.54
N ARG A 469 -9.13 6.33 -18.27
CA ARG A 469 -9.47 7.17 -19.42
C ARG A 469 -9.27 6.40 -20.72
N LEU A 470 -10.34 6.18 -21.46
CA LEU A 470 -10.31 5.64 -22.82
C LEU A 470 -10.52 6.78 -23.80
N THR A 471 -9.52 7.06 -24.63
CA THR A 471 -9.56 8.13 -25.63
C THR A 471 -9.62 7.51 -27.03
N GLN A 472 -10.62 7.91 -27.82
CA GLN A 472 -10.80 7.52 -29.21
C GLN A 472 -10.53 8.72 -30.12
N PHE A 473 -9.71 8.53 -31.12
CA PHE A 473 -9.31 9.58 -32.07
C PHE A 473 -9.04 9.01 -33.45
N VAL A 474 -8.92 9.88 -34.43
CA VAL A 474 -8.54 9.50 -35.79
C VAL A 474 -7.10 9.95 -36.03
N ASP A 475 -6.23 9.02 -36.44
CA ASP A 475 -4.83 9.32 -36.71
C ASP A 475 -4.65 10.15 -37.99
N GLY A 476 -3.42 10.64 -38.23
CA GLY A 476 -3.08 11.44 -39.40
C GLY A 476 -3.34 10.76 -40.75
N GLN A 477 -3.59 9.45 -40.76
CA GLN A 477 -3.94 8.65 -41.96
C GLN A 477 -5.46 8.40 -42.06
N GLY A 478 -6.27 9.01 -41.17
CA GLY A 478 -7.72 8.84 -41.18
C GLY A 478 -8.22 7.55 -40.55
N ARG A 479 -7.38 6.79 -39.81
CA ARG A 479 -7.76 5.53 -39.18
C ARG A 479 -8.22 5.77 -37.74
N PRO A 480 -9.31 5.11 -37.29
CA PRO A 480 -9.72 5.16 -35.89
C PRO A 480 -8.69 4.47 -34.99
N ARG A 481 -8.34 5.12 -33.90
CA ARG A 481 -7.43 4.64 -32.86
C ARG A 481 -8.07 4.81 -31.48
N SER A 482 -7.61 4.01 -30.54
CA SER A 482 -7.94 4.18 -29.14
C SER A 482 -6.67 4.08 -28.29
N SER A 483 -6.60 4.90 -27.24
CA SER A 483 -5.58 4.81 -26.19
C SER A 483 -6.25 4.71 -24.84
N GLN A 484 -5.59 4.03 -23.92
CA GLN A 484 -6.05 3.89 -22.54
C GLN A 484 -4.95 4.39 -21.59
N SER A 485 -5.37 5.12 -20.56
CA SER A 485 -4.51 5.50 -19.45
C SER A 485 -5.24 5.30 -18.12
N GLU A 486 -4.50 4.96 -17.06
CA GLU A 486 -4.98 5.01 -15.70
C GLU A 486 -4.57 6.34 -15.12
N GLU A 487 -5.55 7.08 -14.60
CA GLU A 487 -5.36 8.44 -14.11
C GLU A 487 -5.79 8.56 -12.65
N THR A 488 -5.00 9.30 -11.88
CA THR A 488 -5.34 9.69 -10.51
C THR A 488 -5.16 11.19 -10.37
N ARG A 489 -6.19 11.85 -9.81
CA ARG A 489 -6.16 13.29 -9.55
C ARG A 489 -6.46 13.57 -8.10
N VAL A 490 -5.75 14.55 -7.54
CA VAL A 490 -6.01 15.07 -6.20
C VAL A 490 -6.61 16.46 -6.34
N TRP A 491 -7.77 16.63 -5.72
CA TRP A 491 -8.56 17.86 -5.71
C TRP A 491 -8.50 18.50 -4.34
N HIS A 492 -8.37 19.82 -4.31
CA HIS A 492 -8.45 20.61 -3.09
C HIS A 492 -9.45 21.75 -3.29
N ARG A 493 -10.34 21.95 -2.33
CA ARG A 493 -11.36 22.98 -2.36
C ARG A 493 -10.88 24.21 -1.62
N ARG A 494 -10.71 25.31 -2.34
CA ARG A 494 -10.34 26.63 -1.82
C ARG A 494 -11.41 27.65 -2.26
N ASP A 495 -11.85 28.50 -1.36
CA ASP A 495 -12.88 29.52 -1.66
C ASP A 495 -14.11 28.95 -2.39
N SER A 496 -14.58 27.79 -1.92
CA SER A 496 -15.71 27.04 -2.49
C SER A 496 -15.50 26.52 -3.92
N LYS A 497 -14.27 26.50 -4.43
CA LYS A 497 -13.92 25.98 -5.75
C LYS A 497 -12.95 24.80 -5.64
N TRP A 498 -13.25 23.74 -6.35
CA TRP A 498 -12.32 22.62 -6.49
C TRP A 498 -11.22 22.95 -7.48
N GLN A 499 -9.97 22.70 -7.10
CA GLN A 499 -8.79 22.87 -7.94
C GLN A 499 -7.99 21.56 -7.97
N ASN A 500 -7.53 21.14 -9.15
CA ASN A 500 -6.64 20.00 -9.29
C ASN A 500 -5.23 20.42 -8.87
N ILE A 501 -4.71 19.79 -7.82
CA ILE A 501 -3.40 20.10 -7.23
C ILE A 501 -2.32 19.06 -7.55
N HIS A 502 -2.74 17.85 -7.96
CA HIS A 502 -1.83 16.80 -8.39
C HIS A 502 -2.49 15.89 -9.41
N PHE A 503 -1.70 15.42 -10.36
CA PHE A 503 -2.12 14.51 -11.40
C PHE A 503 -1.07 13.43 -11.63
N HIS A 504 -1.51 12.18 -11.75
CA HIS A 504 -0.68 11.06 -12.18
C HIS A 504 -1.39 10.37 -13.34
N CYS A 505 -0.67 10.19 -14.44
CA CYS A 505 -1.10 9.44 -15.60
C CYS A 505 -0.10 8.31 -15.87
N SER A 506 -0.60 7.08 -15.97
CA SER A 506 0.15 5.94 -16.45
C SER A 506 -0.29 5.59 -17.87
N GLY A 507 0.62 5.10 -18.68
CA GLY A 507 0.36 4.73 -20.09
C GLY A 507 1.58 4.97 -20.97
N ALA A 508 1.43 4.77 -22.27
CA ALA A 508 2.45 5.16 -23.23
C ALA A 508 2.34 6.67 -23.49
N PRO A 509 3.48 7.39 -23.61
CA PRO A 509 3.44 8.78 -24.08
C PRO A 509 2.72 8.88 -25.41
N ALA A 510 2.00 9.97 -25.62
CA ALA A 510 1.41 10.25 -26.93
C ALA A 510 2.51 10.17 -27.97
N ALA A 511 2.34 9.36 -29.01
CA ALA A 511 3.36 9.21 -30.04
C ALA A 511 3.76 10.60 -30.55
N PRO A 512 5.06 10.91 -30.70
CA PRO A 512 5.47 12.16 -31.29
C PRO A 512 4.79 12.26 -32.65
N LEU A 513 4.06 13.31 -32.87
CA LEU A 513 3.46 13.61 -34.16
C LEU A 513 4.62 13.92 -35.12
N GLN A 514 4.93 12.96 -36.02
CA GLN A 514 5.79 13.19 -37.18
C GLN A 514 5.09 14.07 -38.19
#